data_a9edc157db01ed0f8ce6b32994bbc573
#
_entry.id   a9edc157db01ed0f8ce6b32994bbc573
#
_cell.length_a   1.000
_cell.length_b   1.000
_cell.length_c   1.000
_cell.angle_alpha   90.00
_cell.angle_beta   90.00
_cell.angle_gamma   90.00
#
_symmetry.space_group_name_H-M   'P 1'
#
loop_
_entity.id
_entity.type
_entity.pdbx_description
1 polymer ?
#
loop_
_entity_poly.entity_id
_entity_poly.type
_entity_poly.pdbx_seq_one_letter_code
_entity_poly.pdbx_strand_id
1 'polypeptide(L)'
;MRFMTVKLTWMIGGAQGSGVDTSASIFGNAVARAGYYIYGNREYHSNIKGRHSYFNLTISDIKMNSLSDEVNILATFDAETVFQHFTEVKDYIIYDKALEGTKISAVQSMEPERAEKIEKILTSNGYGTTIKDALNYATSRGVKVIPVDYGKIISEVASELKLPVSVVERTRNLIASAVSLRLLGIKLDYLRAALRVFFRNELYIKMNERASEKSYDLVQPAYNLSEIPVKGHRVQLDGNTAVAIGKIAGGLRVQTYYPITPAADESMFIEDNEVV
;
A
#
# COMPACT_ATOMS: atom_id res chain seq x y z
N MET A 1 -10.53 27.82 -17.67
CA MET A 1 -10.16 27.37 -16.30
C MET A 1 -9.27 26.16 -16.45
N ARG A 2 -7.95 26.26 -16.19
CA ARG A 2 -7.04 25.11 -16.22
C ARG A 2 -7.35 24.31 -14.97
N PHE A 3 -8.03 23.18 -15.08
CA PHE A 3 -8.19 22.26 -13.95
C PHE A 3 -6.78 21.81 -13.56
N MET A 4 -6.43 21.97 -12.30
CA MET A 4 -5.18 21.40 -11.80
C MET A 4 -5.30 19.88 -11.95
N THR A 5 -4.39 19.29 -12.70
CA THR A 5 -4.28 17.84 -12.86
C THR A 5 -3.97 17.22 -11.50
N VAL A 6 -4.78 16.26 -11.08
CA VAL A 6 -4.47 15.48 -9.88
C VAL A 6 -3.29 14.56 -10.18
N LYS A 7 -2.24 14.66 -9.37
CA LYS A 7 -1.12 13.72 -9.39
C LYS A 7 -0.64 13.55 -7.95
N LEU A 8 -0.88 12.38 -7.40
CA LEU A 8 -0.53 12.03 -6.01
C LEU A 8 0.15 10.67 -6.01
N THR A 9 1.17 10.49 -5.18
CA THR A 9 1.81 9.21 -4.95
C THR A 9 1.52 8.72 -3.53
N TRP A 10 0.99 7.53 -3.46
CA TRP A 10 0.80 6.77 -2.24
C TRP A 10 1.82 5.64 -2.19
N MET A 11 2.43 5.45 -1.03
CA MET A 11 3.37 4.37 -0.76
C MET A 11 2.86 3.52 0.40
N ILE A 12 3.00 2.21 0.29
CA ILE A 12 2.86 1.27 1.40
C ILE A 12 4.10 0.41 1.48
N GLY A 13 4.61 0.18 2.68
CA GLY A 13 5.77 -0.67 2.92
C GLY A 13 5.55 -1.67 4.04
N GLY A 14 6.40 -2.68 4.08
CA GLY A 14 6.41 -3.72 5.10
C GLY A 14 7.36 -4.85 4.75
N ALA A 15 7.49 -5.81 5.68
CA ALA A 15 8.28 -7.01 5.44
C ALA A 15 7.72 -7.81 4.26
N GLN A 16 8.59 -8.37 3.43
CA GLN A 16 8.18 -9.23 2.32
C GLN A 16 7.33 -10.42 2.82
N GLY A 17 6.14 -10.59 2.22
CA GLY A 17 5.16 -11.58 2.63
C GLY A 17 4.15 -11.08 3.67
N SER A 18 4.24 -9.83 4.15
CA SER A 18 3.29 -9.22 5.10
C SER A 18 1.99 -8.72 4.44
N GLY A 19 1.82 -8.92 3.13
CA GLY A 19 0.62 -8.54 2.38
C GLY A 19 0.65 -7.13 1.78
N VAL A 20 1.84 -6.52 1.63
CA VAL A 20 2.03 -5.22 0.96
C VAL A 20 1.39 -5.21 -0.42
N ASP A 21 1.66 -6.23 -1.25
CA ASP A 21 1.13 -6.33 -2.62
C ASP A 21 -0.40 -6.42 -2.66
N THR A 22 -0.97 -7.26 -1.80
CA THR A 22 -2.43 -7.41 -1.71
C THR A 22 -3.08 -6.10 -1.31
N SER A 23 -2.52 -5.40 -0.33
CA SER A 23 -3.04 -4.09 0.12
C SER A 23 -2.91 -3.02 -0.95
N ALA A 24 -1.78 -2.98 -1.66
CA ALA A 24 -1.57 -2.05 -2.77
C ALA A 24 -2.54 -2.33 -3.94
N SER A 25 -2.77 -3.59 -4.25
CA SER A 25 -3.70 -4.00 -5.31
C SER A 25 -5.15 -3.64 -4.97
N ILE A 26 -5.58 -3.89 -3.73
CA ILE A 26 -6.92 -3.51 -3.23
C ILE A 26 -7.08 -1.99 -3.24
N PHE A 27 -6.09 -1.26 -2.71
CA PHE A 27 -6.08 0.20 -2.72
C PHE A 27 -6.18 0.76 -4.14
N GLY A 28 -5.33 0.28 -5.05
CA GLY A 28 -5.33 0.69 -6.46
C GLY A 28 -6.66 0.40 -7.16
N ASN A 29 -7.26 -0.77 -6.89
CA ASN A 29 -8.57 -1.13 -7.44
C ASN A 29 -9.68 -0.19 -6.94
N ALA A 30 -9.68 0.17 -5.66
CA ALA A 30 -10.64 1.12 -5.09
C ALA A 30 -10.50 2.51 -5.75
N VAL A 31 -9.26 2.99 -5.93
CA VAL A 31 -8.97 4.27 -6.58
C VAL A 31 -9.38 4.25 -8.08
N ALA A 32 -9.07 3.17 -8.79
CA ALA A 32 -9.45 3.01 -10.19
C ALA A 32 -10.98 2.99 -10.39
N ARG A 33 -11.73 2.39 -9.44
CA ARG A 33 -13.20 2.41 -9.44
C ARG A 33 -13.79 3.81 -9.24
N ALA A 34 -13.09 4.69 -8.52
CA ALA A 34 -13.46 6.10 -8.41
C ALA A 34 -13.14 6.90 -9.68
N GLY A 35 -12.58 6.27 -10.71
CA GLY A 35 -12.35 6.84 -12.03
C GLY A 35 -10.95 7.36 -12.29
N TYR A 36 -10.02 7.20 -11.36
CA TYR A 36 -8.63 7.63 -11.51
C TYR A 36 -7.80 6.61 -12.28
N TYR A 37 -6.78 7.09 -12.96
CA TYR A 37 -5.70 6.26 -13.49
C TYR A 37 -4.72 5.97 -12.37
N ILE A 38 -4.16 4.78 -12.39
CA ILE A 38 -3.12 4.36 -11.47
C ILE A 38 -1.90 3.85 -12.23
N TYR A 39 -0.72 4.12 -11.71
CA TYR A 39 0.53 3.56 -12.19
C TYR A 39 1.35 3.12 -10.96
N GLY A 40 1.61 1.84 -10.84
CA GLY A 40 2.26 1.27 -9.67
C GLY A 40 3.60 0.64 -10.00
N ASN A 41 4.51 0.68 -9.02
CA ASN A 41 5.77 -0.05 -9.05
C ASN A 41 6.03 -0.68 -7.69
N ARG A 42 6.46 -1.91 -7.72
CA ARG A 42 6.88 -2.66 -6.54
C ARG A 42 8.39 -2.68 -6.45
N GLU A 43 8.90 -2.30 -5.29
CA GLU A 43 10.30 -2.45 -4.96
C GLU A 43 10.47 -3.56 -3.91
N TYR A 44 11.33 -4.52 -4.19
CA TYR A 44 11.63 -5.61 -3.27
C TYR A 44 13.10 -6.03 -3.40
N HIS A 45 13.69 -6.32 -2.26
CA HIS A 45 14.99 -6.99 -2.24
C HIS A 45 14.78 -8.47 -2.51
N SER A 46 15.54 -9.04 -3.44
CA SER A 46 15.48 -10.42 -3.91
C SER A 46 14.88 -11.41 -2.90
N ASN A 47 14.30 -12.49 -3.31
CA ASN A 47 13.51 -13.55 -2.63
C ASN A 47 13.80 -13.89 -1.14
N ILE A 48 14.36 -12.98 -0.34
CA ILE A 48 14.65 -13.18 1.08
C ILE A 48 13.42 -12.75 1.87
N LYS A 49 12.68 -13.71 2.41
CA LYS A 49 11.55 -13.46 3.32
C LYS A 49 11.97 -12.54 4.47
N GLY A 50 11.12 -11.60 4.80
CA GLY A 50 11.29 -10.72 5.97
C GLY A 50 12.06 -9.43 5.70
N ARG A 51 12.69 -9.25 4.52
CA ARG A 51 13.28 -7.96 4.17
C ARG A 51 12.21 -6.95 3.77
N HIS A 52 12.54 -5.69 3.96
CA HIS A 52 11.66 -4.59 3.60
C HIS A 52 11.31 -4.59 2.10
N SER A 53 10.05 -4.41 1.81
CA SER A 53 9.53 -4.16 0.46
C SER A 53 8.50 -3.05 0.51
N TYR A 54 8.33 -2.33 -0.59
CA TYR A 54 7.32 -1.29 -0.67
C TYR A 54 6.69 -1.22 -2.05
N PHE A 55 5.52 -0.64 -2.10
CA PHE A 55 4.77 -0.43 -3.33
C PHE A 55 4.44 1.06 -3.47
N ASN A 56 4.90 1.66 -4.57
CA ASN A 56 4.55 3.03 -4.96
C ASN A 56 3.41 3.00 -5.95
N LEU A 57 2.38 3.80 -5.71
CA LEU A 57 1.24 3.92 -6.58
C LEU A 57 0.92 5.39 -6.84
N THR A 58 1.16 5.85 -8.07
CA THR A 58 0.78 7.18 -8.51
C THR A 58 -0.66 7.18 -9.00
N ILE A 59 -1.43 8.16 -8.55
CA ILE A 59 -2.85 8.37 -8.83
C ILE A 59 -2.98 9.62 -9.68
N SER A 60 -3.76 9.58 -10.77
CA SER A 60 -3.98 10.76 -11.60
C SER A 60 -5.36 10.74 -12.27
N ASP A 61 -5.88 11.92 -12.56
CA ASP A 61 -7.08 12.13 -13.37
C ASP A 61 -6.82 12.00 -14.88
N ILE A 62 -5.55 11.99 -15.29
CA ILE A 62 -5.12 11.74 -16.68
C ILE A 62 -4.24 10.48 -16.76
N LYS A 63 -4.20 9.86 -17.94
CA LYS A 63 -3.35 8.69 -18.21
C LYS A 63 -1.88 9.03 -18.00
N MET A 64 -1.18 8.14 -17.28
CA MET A 64 0.24 8.25 -16.98
C MET A 64 1.01 7.06 -17.54
N ASN A 65 2.30 7.30 -17.82
CA ASN A 65 3.23 6.28 -18.30
C ASN A 65 4.52 6.24 -17.45
N SER A 66 4.52 6.90 -16.29
CA SER A 66 5.68 6.96 -15.40
C SER A 66 5.27 7.17 -13.95
N LEU A 67 6.12 6.77 -13.03
CA LEU A 67 6.01 7.09 -11.61
C LEU A 67 6.34 8.57 -11.32
N SER A 68 6.07 8.96 -10.10
CA SER A 68 6.57 10.20 -9.49
C SER A 68 7.52 9.84 -8.36
N ASP A 69 8.62 10.56 -8.25
CA ASP A 69 9.61 10.38 -7.16
C ASP A 69 9.13 10.94 -5.82
N GLU A 70 8.04 11.72 -5.83
CA GLU A 70 7.48 12.33 -4.63
C GLU A 70 6.44 11.42 -3.98
N VAL A 71 6.53 11.21 -2.66
CA VAL A 71 5.55 10.46 -1.87
C VAL A 71 4.65 11.43 -1.12
N ASN A 72 3.37 11.48 -1.47
CA ASN A 72 2.40 12.32 -0.76
C ASN A 72 1.88 11.64 0.52
N ILE A 73 1.56 10.36 0.44
CA ILE A 73 1.04 9.60 1.59
C ILE A 73 1.89 8.35 1.76
N LEU A 74 2.48 8.19 2.94
CA LEU A 74 3.12 6.96 3.38
C LEU A 74 2.18 6.21 4.33
N ALA A 75 1.75 5.03 3.93
CA ALA A 75 0.97 4.11 4.72
C ALA A 75 1.89 3.06 5.36
N THR A 76 1.92 2.98 6.68
CA THR A 76 2.82 2.05 7.37
C THR A 76 2.09 1.23 8.42
N PHE A 77 2.56 0.03 8.66
CA PHE A 77 2.10 -0.86 9.72
C PHE A 77 3.28 -1.54 10.45
N ASP A 78 4.51 -1.19 10.12
CA ASP A 78 5.73 -1.61 10.81
C ASP A 78 6.71 -0.44 11.01
N ALA A 79 7.70 -0.66 11.86
CA ALA A 79 8.69 0.35 12.23
C ALA A 79 9.71 0.61 11.10
N GLU A 80 10.08 -0.42 10.35
CA GLU A 80 11.11 -0.32 9.31
C GLU A 80 10.66 0.62 8.20
N THR A 81 9.41 0.51 7.76
CA THR A 81 8.83 1.38 6.73
C THR A 81 8.88 2.85 7.14
N VAL A 82 8.56 3.17 8.41
CA VAL A 82 8.67 4.55 8.89
C VAL A 82 10.10 5.04 8.77
N PHE A 83 11.08 4.31 9.32
CA PHE A 83 12.47 4.73 9.30
C PHE A 83 13.05 4.83 7.91
N GLN A 84 12.68 3.93 7.01
CA GLN A 84 13.24 3.95 5.66
C GLN A 84 12.74 5.11 4.81
N HIS A 85 11.49 5.58 5.02
CA HIS A 85 10.82 6.48 4.09
C HIS A 85 10.37 7.83 4.67
N PHE A 86 10.53 8.10 5.98
CA PHE A 86 10.05 9.35 6.61
C PHE A 86 10.62 10.63 5.97
N THR A 87 11.78 10.56 5.33
CA THR A 87 12.41 11.71 4.67
C THR A 87 11.86 11.99 3.26
N GLU A 88 11.17 11.03 2.65
CA GLU A 88 10.67 11.09 1.28
C GLU A 88 9.24 11.66 1.19
N VAL A 89 8.56 11.72 2.36
CA VAL A 89 7.14 12.08 2.43
C VAL A 89 6.95 13.59 2.41
N LYS A 90 5.92 14.03 1.69
CA LYS A 90 5.52 15.44 1.60
C LYS A 90 4.34 15.80 2.49
N ASP A 91 3.29 14.96 2.54
CA ASP A 91 2.02 15.38 3.11
C ASP A 91 1.62 14.60 4.35
N TYR A 92 1.55 13.26 4.28
CA TYR A 92 1.01 12.44 5.37
C TYR A 92 1.81 11.16 5.62
N ILE A 93 2.05 10.85 6.91
CA ILE A 93 2.53 9.54 7.37
C ILE A 93 1.44 8.93 8.26
N ILE A 94 0.92 7.76 7.87
CA ILE A 94 -0.01 6.94 8.66
C ILE A 94 0.82 5.85 9.33
N TYR A 95 0.75 5.74 10.65
CA TYR A 95 1.59 4.81 11.40
C TYR A 95 0.87 4.16 12.59
N ASP A 96 1.36 3.02 13.04
CA ASP A 96 0.86 2.37 14.24
C ASP A 96 1.40 3.11 15.49
N LYS A 97 0.50 3.68 16.28
CA LYS A 97 0.81 4.40 17.51
C LYS A 97 1.62 3.57 18.51
N ALA A 98 1.42 2.27 18.51
CA ALA A 98 2.16 1.36 19.41
C ALA A 98 3.67 1.34 19.11
N LEU A 99 4.10 1.79 17.92
CA LEU A 99 5.50 1.77 17.48
C LEU A 99 6.29 3.01 17.90
N GLU A 100 5.69 4.05 18.47
CA GLU A 100 6.35 5.34 18.75
C GLU A 100 7.67 5.21 19.53
N GLY A 101 7.73 4.29 20.50
CA GLY A 101 8.91 4.05 21.32
C GLY A 101 9.97 3.15 20.69
N THR A 102 9.72 2.59 19.52
CA THR A 102 10.66 1.66 18.87
C THR A 102 11.91 2.40 18.42
N LYS A 103 13.08 1.94 18.86
CA LYS A 103 14.37 2.46 18.43
C LYS A 103 14.79 1.85 17.11
N ILE A 104 15.54 2.58 16.30
CA ILE A 104 16.09 2.06 15.04
C ILE A 104 16.93 0.81 15.25
N SER A 105 17.71 0.75 16.35
CA SER A 105 18.52 -0.42 16.73
C SER A 105 17.71 -1.68 17.05
N ALA A 106 16.40 -1.56 17.29
CA ALA A 106 15.50 -2.69 17.51
C ALA A 106 14.95 -3.29 16.21
N VAL A 107 15.15 -2.64 15.07
CA VAL A 107 14.68 -3.09 13.74
C VAL A 107 15.73 -4.03 13.13
N GLN A 108 15.65 -5.30 13.49
CA GLN A 108 16.66 -6.31 13.11
C GLN A 108 16.69 -6.62 11.60
N SER A 109 15.61 -6.35 10.88
CA SER A 109 15.50 -6.55 9.42
C SER A 109 16.23 -5.49 8.59
N MET A 110 16.51 -4.32 9.21
CA MET A 110 17.18 -3.21 8.55
C MET A 110 18.67 -3.45 8.38
N GLU A 111 19.18 -3.12 7.20
CA GLU A 111 20.62 -3.19 6.92
C GLU A 111 21.39 -2.19 7.79
N PRO A 112 22.53 -2.61 8.42
CA PRO A 112 23.31 -1.76 9.32
C PRO A 112 23.70 -0.40 8.71
N GLU A 113 24.17 -0.39 7.47
CA GLU A 113 24.54 0.83 6.76
C GLU A 113 23.36 1.80 6.57
N ARG A 114 22.16 1.24 6.35
CA ARG A 114 20.94 2.05 6.23
C ARG A 114 20.53 2.62 7.58
N ALA A 115 20.61 1.83 8.65
CA ALA A 115 20.35 2.26 10.01
C ALA A 115 21.27 3.42 10.42
N GLU A 116 22.59 3.29 10.18
CA GLU A 116 23.57 4.33 10.47
C GLU A 116 23.28 5.65 9.73
N LYS A 117 22.91 5.57 8.44
CA LYS A 117 22.54 6.76 7.65
C LYS A 117 21.33 7.47 8.26
N ILE A 118 20.31 6.71 8.67
CA ILE A 118 19.09 7.26 9.27
C ILE A 118 19.41 7.87 10.65
N GLU A 119 20.16 7.17 11.49
CA GLU A 119 20.61 7.70 12.78
C GLU A 119 21.38 9.01 12.62
N LYS A 120 22.28 9.07 11.65
CA LYS A 120 23.04 10.29 11.35
C LYS A 120 22.13 11.44 10.91
N ILE A 121 21.10 11.17 10.08
CA ILE A 121 20.12 12.19 9.69
C ILE A 121 19.39 12.73 10.93
N LEU A 122 18.89 11.86 11.78
CA LEU A 122 18.15 12.25 12.98
C LEU A 122 19.03 13.02 13.97
N THR A 123 20.17 12.46 14.35
CA THR A 123 21.05 13.03 15.37
C THR A 123 21.68 14.35 14.93
N SER A 124 22.07 14.49 13.65
CA SER A 124 22.59 15.75 13.11
C SER A 124 21.55 16.88 13.11
N ASN A 125 20.27 16.55 13.20
CA ASN A 125 19.17 17.51 13.32
C ASN A 125 18.63 17.64 14.76
N GLY A 126 19.32 17.08 15.76
CA GLY A 126 18.96 17.22 17.17
C GLY A 126 17.83 16.28 17.65
N TYR A 127 17.53 15.23 16.90
CA TYR A 127 16.52 14.23 17.29
C TYR A 127 17.17 12.96 17.86
N GLY A 128 16.39 12.20 18.63
CA GLY A 128 16.77 10.86 19.05
C GLY A 128 16.58 9.82 17.91
N THR A 129 16.58 8.53 18.28
CA THR A 129 16.58 7.42 17.31
C THR A 129 15.33 6.56 17.39
N THR A 130 14.23 7.11 17.92
CA THR A 130 12.94 6.41 17.99
C THR A 130 12.05 6.75 16.78
N ILE A 131 11.00 5.95 16.57
CA ILE A 131 9.95 6.28 15.60
C ILE A 131 9.36 7.67 15.87
N LYS A 132 9.11 8.00 17.13
CA LYS A 132 8.61 9.33 17.52
C LYS A 132 9.56 10.45 17.07
N ASP A 133 10.86 10.24 17.17
CA ASP A 133 11.86 11.20 16.73
C ASP A 133 11.85 11.36 15.20
N ALA A 134 11.75 10.27 14.45
CA ALA A 134 11.63 10.30 12.99
C ALA A 134 10.35 11.03 12.56
N LEU A 135 9.22 10.78 13.23
CA LEU A 135 7.96 11.48 12.96
C LEU A 135 8.02 12.96 13.32
N ASN A 136 8.67 13.34 14.43
CA ASN A 136 8.89 14.73 14.80
C ASN A 136 9.78 15.45 13.77
N TYR A 137 10.82 14.80 13.28
CA TYR A 137 11.62 15.33 12.17
C TYR A 137 10.78 15.54 10.91
N ALA A 138 9.97 14.57 10.50
CA ALA A 138 9.07 14.73 9.37
C ALA A 138 8.08 15.89 9.57
N THR A 139 7.52 16.02 10.79
CA THR A 139 6.60 17.10 11.16
C THR A 139 7.28 18.47 11.08
N SER A 140 8.54 18.60 11.48
CA SER A 140 9.28 19.86 11.38
C SER A 140 9.48 20.30 9.91
N ARG A 141 9.33 19.38 8.96
CA ARG A 141 9.38 19.62 7.51
C ARG A 141 7.98 19.83 6.88
N GLY A 142 6.94 19.91 7.70
CA GLY A 142 5.56 20.16 7.27
C GLY A 142 4.72 18.90 7.03
N VAL A 143 5.26 17.71 7.25
CA VAL A 143 4.51 16.46 7.11
C VAL A 143 3.52 16.29 8.26
N LYS A 144 2.30 15.91 7.96
CA LYS A 144 1.27 15.60 8.97
C LYS A 144 1.33 14.11 9.32
N VAL A 145 1.38 13.79 10.59
CA VAL A 145 1.44 12.42 11.08
C VAL A 145 0.08 11.98 11.64
N ILE A 146 -0.37 10.79 11.28
CA ILE A 146 -1.65 10.23 11.66
C ILE A 146 -1.40 8.96 12.50
N PRO A 147 -1.50 9.08 13.84
CA PRO A 147 -1.41 7.93 14.72
C PRO A 147 -2.67 7.07 14.61
N VAL A 148 -2.52 5.80 14.34
CA VAL A 148 -3.60 4.82 14.29
C VAL A 148 -3.35 3.76 15.35
N ASP A 149 -4.36 3.47 16.16
CA ASP A 149 -4.31 2.37 17.13
C ASP A 149 -4.81 1.08 16.46
N TYR A 150 -3.90 0.41 15.77
CA TYR A 150 -4.21 -0.83 15.04
C TYR A 150 -4.69 -1.94 15.99
N GLY A 151 -4.06 -2.04 17.16
CA GLY A 151 -4.43 -3.05 18.16
C GLY A 151 -5.87 -2.87 18.63
N LYS A 152 -6.32 -1.64 18.85
CA LYS A 152 -7.69 -1.32 19.22
C LYS A 152 -8.68 -1.74 18.12
N ILE A 153 -8.44 -1.34 16.86
CA ILE A 153 -9.30 -1.70 15.72
C ILE A 153 -9.42 -3.22 15.61
N ILE A 154 -8.29 -3.93 15.65
CA ILE A 154 -8.22 -5.39 15.52
C ILE A 154 -8.99 -6.06 16.67
N SER A 155 -8.80 -5.60 17.91
CA SER A 155 -9.48 -6.15 19.09
C SER A 155 -11.00 -5.93 19.04
N GLU A 156 -11.44 -4.76 18.60
CA GLU A 156 -12.87 -4.46 18.43
C GLU A 156 -13.50 -5.35 17.36
N VAL A 157 -12.86 -5.49 16.18
CA VAL A 157 -13.33 -6.37 15.11
C VAL A 157 -13.38 -7.83 15.56
N ALA A 158 -12.35 -8.27 16.29
CA ALA A 158 -12.30 -9.63 16.86
C ALA A 158 -13.47 -9.88 17.81
N SER A 159 -13.77 -8.93 18.69
CA SER A 159 -14.91 -8.99 19.61
C SER A 159 -16.25 -9.04 18.87
N GLU A 160 -16.46 -8.13 17.91
CA GLU A 160 -17.70 -8.05 17.12
C GLU A 160 -17.98 -9.32 16.34
N LEU A 161 -16.94 -9.91 15.73
CA LEU A 161 -17.07 -11.11 14.91
C LEU A 161 -16.90 -12.41 15.71
N LYS A 162 -16.63 -12.32 17.01
CA LYS A 162 -16.33 -13.45 17.90
C LYS A 162 -15.19 -14.34 17.37
N LEU A 163 -14.12 -13.69 16.89
CA LEU A 163 -12.95 -14.34 16.34
C LEU A 163 -11.74 -14.16 17.24
N PRO A 164 -10.76 -15.06 17.20
CA PRO A 164 -9.47 -14.84 17.83
C PRO A 164 -8.76 -13.60 17.25
N VAL A 165 -8.13 -12.79 18.10
CA VAL A 165 -7.35 -11.60 17.66
C VAL A 165 -6.29 -11.96 16.63
N SER A 166 -5.62 -13.10 16.77
CA SER A 166 -4.60 -13.61 15.84
C SER A 166 -5.13 -13.87 14.42
N VAL A 167 -6.42 -14.13 14.27
CA VAL A 167 -7.07 -14.28 12.95
C VAL A 167 -7.31 -12.91 12.33
N VAL A 168 -7.80 -11.96 13.13
CA VAL A 168 -8.12 -10.59 12.67
C VAL A 168 -6.85 -9.76 12.45
N GLU A 169 -5.73 -10.11 13.06
CA GLU A 169 -4.41 -9.47 12.87
C GLU A 169 -4.03 -9.37 11.38
N ARG A 170 -4.52 -10.28 10.55
CA ARG A 170 -4.31 -10.26 9.09
C ARG A 170 -4.93 -9.06 8.37
N THR A 171 -5.76 -8.25 9.06
CA THR A 171 -6.33 -7.02 8.49
C THR A 171 -5.43 -5.80 8.69
N ARG A 172 -4.34 -5.93 9.44
CA ARG A 172 -3.45 -4.82 9.83
C ARG A 172 -2.99 -3.96 8.66
N ASN A 173 -2.50 -4.57 7.61
CA ASN A 173 -2.00 -3.88 6.42
C ASN A 173 -3.11 -3.12 5.67
N LEU A 174 -4.36 -3.61 5.71
CA LEU A 174 -5.47 -2.96 5.04
C LEU A 174 -6.00 -1.74 5.82
N ILE A 175 -5.80 -1.69 7.14
CA ILE A 175 -6.17 -0.53 7.98
C ILE A 175 -5.45 0.73 7.45
N ALA A 176 -4.13 0.66 7.18
CA ALA A 176 -3.37 1.78 6.61
C ALA A 176 -3.93 2.22 5.24
N SER A 177 -4.27 1.26 4.38
CA SER A 177 -4.87 1.53 3.07
C SER A 177 -6.25 2.18 3.19
N ALA A 178 -7.07 1.74 4.14
CA ALA A 178 -8.39 2.30 4.39
C ALA A 178 -8.32 3.76 4.89
N VAL A 179 -7.43 4.06 5.85
CA VAL A 179 -7.17 5.43 6.29
C VAL A 179 -6.71 6.31 5.12
N SER A 180 -5.83 5.77 4.26
CA SER A 180 -5.33 6.49 3.07
C SER A 180 -6.46 6.80 2.09
N LEU A 181 -7.35 5.85 1.79
CA LEU A 181 -8.50 6.05 0.91
C LEU A 181 -9.44 7.13 1.48
N ARG A 182 -9.66 7.13 2.79
CA ARG A 182 -10.47 8.16 3.44
C ARG A 182 -9.84 9.55 3.33
N LEU A 183 -8.52 9.68 3.52
CA LEU A 183 -7.79 10.93 3.31
C LEU A 183 -7.96 11.47 1.88
N LEU A 184 -7.96 10.57 0.89
CA LEU A 184 -8.19 10.92 -0.51
C LEU A 184 -9.63 11.35 -0.79
N GLY A 185 -10.59 11.04 0.09
CA GLY A 185 -12.02 11.28 -0.14
C GLY A 185 -12.70 10.17 -0.95
N ILE A 186 -12.04 9.04 -1.15
CA ILE A 186 -12.61 7.87 -1.85
C ILE A 186 -13.67 7.21 -0.96
N LYS A 187 -14.83 6.88 -1.54
CA LYS A 187 -15.93 6.25 -0.80
C LYS A 187 -15.57 4.82 -0.38
N LEU A 188 -16.05 4.43 0.80
CA LEU A 188 -15.85 3.08 1.34
C LEU A 188 -16.39 1.98 0.43
N ASP A 189 -17.45 2.25 -0.33
CA ASP A 189 -18.06 1.28 -1.24
C ASP A 189 -17.12 0.81 -2.34
N TYR A 190 -16.19 1.66 -2.79
CA TYR A 190 -15.14 1.25 -3.73
C TYR A 190 -14.14 0.28 -3.10
N LEU A 191 -13.82 0.48 -1.81
CA LEU A 191 -12.97 -0.46 -1.07
C LEU A 191 -13.70 -1.80 -0.87
N ARG A 192 -14.98 -1.79 -0.47
CA ARG A 192 -15.80 -3.01 -0.36
C ARG A 192 -15.85 -3.78 -1.67
N ALA A 193 -16.06 -3.08 -2.79
CA ALA A 193 -16.05 -3.71 -4.11
C ALA A 193 -14.68 -4.31 -4.47
N ALA A 194 -13.58 -3.63 -4.12
CA ALA A 194 -12.23 -4.15 -4.33
C ALA A 194 -11.98 -5.42 -3.48
N LEU A 195 -12.37 -5.43 -2.21
CA LEU A 195 -12.21 -6.60 -1.33
C LEU A 195 -12.82 -7.88 -1.95
N ARG A 196 -13.99 -7.76 -2.58
CA ARG A 196 -14.69 -8.88 -3.23
C ARG A 196 -14.00 -9.38 -4.51
N VAL A 197 -13.11 -8.58 -5.10
CA VAL A 197 -12.28 -9.02 -6.23
C VAL A 197 -11.11 -9.87 -5.75
N PHE A 198 -10.48 -9.45 -4.64
CA PHE A 198 -9.24 -10.06 -4.17
C PHE A 198 -9.45 -11.22 -3.18
N PHE A 199 -10.56 -11.23 -2.46
CA PHE A 199 -10.87 -12.28 -1.49
C PHE A 199 -12.08 -13.09 -1.94
N ARG A 200 -11.93 -14.43 -1.94
CA ARG A 200 -13.02 -15.38 -2.18
C ARG A 200 -13.71 -15.83 -0.88
N ASN A 201 -13.02 -15.70 0.25
CA ASN A 201 -13.50 -16.14 1.55
C ASN A 201 -14.30 -15.02 2.22
N GLU A 202 -15.60 -15.26 2.45
CA GLU A 202 -16.52 -14.29 3.06
C GLU A 202 -16.08 -13.83 4.46
N LEU A 203 -15.41 -14.68 5.23
CA LEU A 203 -14.91 -14.30 6.54
C LEU A 203 -13.81 -13.23 6.41
N TYR A 204 -12.88 -13.40 5.45
CA TYR A 204 -11.84 -12.42 5.21
C TYR A 204 -12.41 -11.11 4.66
N ILE A 205 -13.40 -11.18 3.78
CA ILE A 205 -14.11 -9.99 3.30
C ILE A 205 -14.72 -9.25 4.49
N LYS A 206 -15.49 -9.94 5.33
CA LYS A 206 -16.18 -9.34 6.47
C LYS A 206 -15.21 -8.72 7.50
N MET A 207 -14.10 -9.40 7.82
CA MET A 207 -13.09 -8.85 8.73
C MET A 207 -12.50 -7.55 8.19
N ASN A 208 -12.13 -7.54 6.91
CA ASN A 208 -11.52 -6.38 6.27
C ASN A 208 -12.53 -5.24 6.07
N GLU A 209 -13.80 -5.53 5.74
CA GLU A 209 -14.87 -4.52 5.69
C GLU A 209 -15.04 -3.84 7.05
N ARG A 210 -15.12 -4.61 8.15
CA ARG A 210 -15.27 -4.05 9.50
C ARG A 210 -14.06 -3.23 9.94
N ALA A 211 -12.84 -3.72 9.69
CA ALA A 211 -11.62 -2.96 9.98
C ALA A 211 -11.58 -1.64 9.18
N SER A 212 -12.01 -1.68 7.91
CA SER A 212 -12.05 -0.51 7.04
C SER A 212 -13.08 0.52 7.49
N GLU A 213 -14.28 0.10 7.90
CA GLU A 213 -15.33 0.96 8.46
C GLU A 213 -14.78 1.76 9.64
N LYS A 214 -14.18 1.08 10.62
CA LYS A 214 -13.56 1.73 11.80
C LYS A 214 -12.41 2.67 11.41
N SER A 215 -11.65 2.31 10.38
CA SER A 215 -10.54 3.13 9.88
C SER A 215 -11.01 4.42 9.22
N TYR A 216 -12.14 4.38 8.51
CA TYR A 216 -12.74 5.56 7.88
C TYR A 216 -13.21 6.61 8.89
N ASP A 217 -13.62 6.18 10.08
CA ASP A 217 -14.08 7.08 11.15
C ASP A 217 -12.93 7.84 11.83
N LEU A 218 -11.67 7.43 11.61
CA LEU A 218 -10.51 8.02 12.28
C LEU A 218 -10.08 9.37 11.70
N VAL A 219 -10.34 9.61 10.41
CA VAL A 219 -9.84 10.80 9.70
C VAL A 219 -10.91 11.43 8.82
N GLN A 220 -10.72 12.70 8.50
CA GLN A 220 -11.54 13.40 7.52
C GLN A 220 -10.81 13.45 6.17
N PRO A 221 -11.53 13.57 5.05
CA PRO A 221 -10.91 13.77 3.74
C PRO A 221 -10.03 15.02 3.74
N ALA A 222 -8.82 14.88 3.20
CA ALA A 222 -7.85 15.97 3.09
C ALA A 222 -7.67 16.43 1.65
N TYR A 223 -7.70 15.50 0.69
CA TYR A 223 -7.54 15.81 -0.73
C TYR A 223 -8.86 16.03 -1.46
N ASN A 224 -9.97 15.52 -0.92
CA ASN A 224 -11.32 15.67 -1.47
C ASN A 224 -11.41 15.31 -2.97
N LEU A 225 -10.84 14.18 -3.36
CA LEU A 225 -10.91 13.68 -4.72
C LEU A 225 -12.37 13.41 -5.11
N SER A 226 -12.83 14.04 -6.18
CA SER A 226 -14.16 13.82 -6.72
C SER A 226 -14.20 12.56 -7.60
N GLU A 227 -15.33 11.88 -7.65
CA GLU A 227 -15.52 10.77 -8.59
C GLU A 227 -15.42 11.25 -10.04
N ILE A 228 -14.70 10.49 -10.84
CA ILE A 228 -14.55 10.76 -12.27
C ILE A 228 -15.38 9.74 -13.03
N PRO A 229 -16.37 10.16 -13.86
CA PRO A 229 -17.14 9.24 -14.69
C PRO A 229 -16.22 8.44 -15.63
N VAL A 230 -16.24 7.12 -15.51
CA VAL A 230 -15.47 6.24 -16.39
C VAL A 230 -16.22 6.08 -17.70
N LYS A 231 -15.59 6.50 -18.80
CA LYS A 231 -16.10 6.27 -20.16
C LYS A 231 -15.42 5.03 -20.75
N GLY A 232 -16.24 4.08 -21.24
CA GLY A 232 -15.76 2.84 -21.83
C GLY A 232 -15.28 1.82 -20.79
N HIS A 233 -14.59 0.79 -21.25
CA HIS A 233 -14.02 -0.26 -20.42
C HIS A 233 -12.57 0.09 -20.06
N ARG A 234 -12.22 -0.03 -18.78
CA ARG A 234 -10.85 0.08 -18.28
C ARG A 234 -10.49 -1.22 -17.57
N VAL A 235 -9.27 -1.66 -17.77
CA VAL A 235 -8.71 -2.82 -17.09
C VAL A 235 -7.52 -2.35 -16.24
N GLN A 236 -7.38 -2.96 -15.08
CA GLN A 236 -6.19 -2.85 -14.26
C GLN A 236 -5.40 -4.13 -14.46
N LEU A 237 -4.17 -3.99 -14.94
CA LEU A 237 -3.27 -5.11 -15.21
C LEU A 237 -1.92 -4.82 -14.59
N ASP A 238 -1.24 -5.85 -14.11
CA ASP A 238 0.20 -5.81 -13.90
C ASP A 238 0.96 -6.06 -15.21
N GLY A 239 2.28 -5.82 -15.20
CA GLY A 239 3.11 -5.94 -16.39
C GLY A 239 3.18 -7.36 -16.94
N ASN A 240 3.27 -8.38 -16.06
CA ASN A 240 3.38 -9.78 -16.46
C ASN A 240 2.09 -10.25 -17.12
N THR A 241 0.95 -9.94 -16.55
CA THR A 241 -0.37 -10.21 -17.13
C THR A 241 -0.54 -9.50 -18.49
N ALA A 242 -0.11 -8.25 -18.61
CA ALA A 242 -0.19 -7.52 -19.87
C ALA A 242 0.68 -8.15 -20.97
N VAL A 243 1.89 -8.62 -20.62
CA VAL A 243 2.78 -9.35 -21.55
C VAL A 243 2.16 -10.68 -21.96
N ALA A 244 1.61 -11.45 -21.01
CA ALA A 244 0.94 -12.71 -21.28
C ALA A 244 -0.23 -12.55 -22.28
N ILE A 245 -1.11 -11.57 -22.02
CA ILE A 245 -2.23 -11.23 -22.93
C ILE A 245 -1.68 -10.84 -24.30
N GLY A 246 -0.61 -10.02 -24.35
CA GLY A 246 0.01 -9.63 -25.62
C GLY A 246 0.56 -10.81 -26.40
N LYS A 247 1.17 -11.79 -25.74
CA LYS A 247 1.65 -13.03 -26.37
C LYS A 247 0.50 -13.85 -26.95
N ILE A 248 -0.58 -14.05 -26.18
CA ILE A 248 -1.78 -14.76 -26.66
C ILE A 248 -2.38 -14.04 -27.87
N ALA A 249 -2.56 -12.73 -27.79
CA ALA A 249 -3.10 -11.91 -28.88
C ALA A 249 -2.19 -11.93 -30.13
N GLY A 250 -0.87 -12.07 -29.95
CA GLY A 250 0.11 -12.22 -31.01
C GLY A 250 0.18 -13.62 -31.64
N GLY A 251 -0.65 -14.56 -31.16
CA GLY A 251 -0.73 -15.93 -31.73
C GLY A 251 0.31 -16.87 -31.16
N LEU A 252 0.77 -16.68 -29.93
CA LEU A 252 1.66 -17.63 -29.23
C LEU A 252 1.03 -19.02 -29.24
N ARG A 253 1.81 -20.03 -29.67
CA ARG A 253 1.38 -21.44 -29.69
C ARG A 253 2.16 -22.32 -28.73
N VAL A 254 3.40 -21.96 -28.45
CA VAL A 254 4.29 -22.72 -27.56
C VAL A 254 5.11 -21.75 -26.75
N GLN A 255 5.18 -21.97 -25.43
CA GLN A 255 6.04 -21.24 -24.52
C GLN A 255 6.86 -22.24 -23.70
N THR A 256 8.16 -21.95 -23.61
CA THR A 256 9.06 -22.64 -22.68
C THR A 256 9.63 -21.59 -21.72
N TYR A 257 9.71 -21.91 -20.45
CA TYR A 257 10.23 -20.99 -19.46
C TYR A 257 10.96 -21.73 -18.33
N TYR A 258 11.85 -21.02 -17.67
CA TYR A 258 12.43 -21.43 -16.42
C TYR A 258 11.58 -20.88 -15.27
N PRO A 259 11.20 -21.68 -14.25
CA PRO A 259 10.29 -21.24 -13.18
C PRO A 259 11.00 -20.29 -12.21
N ILE A 260 11.19 -19.05 -12.63
CA ILE A 260 11.79 -17.96 -11.87
C ILE A 260 10.90 -16.72 -11.95
N THR A 261 10.72 -16.02 -10.83
CA THR A 261 10.02 -14.74 -10.81
C THR A 261 10.88 -13.66 -11.51
N PRO A 262 10.30 -12.83 -12.40
CA PRO A 262 8.87 -12.68 -12.70
C PRO A 262 8.32 -13.56 -13.84
N ALA A 263 9.19 -14.31 -14.55
CA ALA A 263 8.79 -15.09 -15.73
C ALA A 263 7.71 -16.15 -15.42
N ALA A 264 7.73 -16.71 -14.22
CA ALA A 264 6.74 -17.69 -13.78
C ALA A 264 5.32 -17.11 -13.74
N ASP A 265 5.14 -15.86 -13.25
CA ASP A 265 3.81 -15.26 -13.11
C ASP A 265 3.11 -15.09 -14.47
N GLU A 266 3.88 -14.69 -15.49
CA GLU A 266 3.40 -14.56 -16.86
C GLU A 266 2.98 -15.93 -17.44
N SER A 267 3.81 -16.95 -17.20
CA SER A 267 3.56 -18.30 -17.70
C SER A 267 2.36 -18.95 -17.00
N MET A 268 2.23 -18.78 -15.69
CA MET A 268 1.07 -19.25 -14.95
C MET A 268 -0.24 -18.60 -15.44
N PHE A 269 -0.22 -17.29 -15.77
CA PHE A 269 -1.39 -16.65 -16.35
C PHE A 269 -1.80 -17.29 -17.68
N ILE A 270 -0.82 -17.66 -18.54
CA ILE A 270 -1.09 -18.33 -19.83
C ILE A 270 -1.67 -19.73 -19.57
N GLU A 271 -1.09 -20.51 -18.66
CA GLU A 271 -1.56 -21.84 -18.27
C GLU A 271 -3.00 -21.80 -17.69
N ASP A 272 -3.29 -20.83 -16.83
CA ASP A 272 -4.62 -20.67 -16.21
C ASP A 272 -5.71 -20.27 -17.23
N ASN A 273 -5.32 -19.77 -18.41
CA ASN A 273 -6.21 -19.30 -19.47
C ASN A 273 -6.05 -20.13 -20.77
N GLU A 274 -5.49 -21.32 -20.71
CA GLU A 274 -5.48 -22.24 -21.85
C GLU A 274 -6.92 -22.59 -22.24
N VAL A 275 -7.25 -22.28 -23.50
CA VAL A 275 -8.47 -22.77 -24.13
C VAL A 275 -8.08 -24.07 -24.85
N VAL A 276 -8.46 -25.17 -24.28
CA VAL A 276 -8.27 -26.51 -24.88
C VAL A 276 -9.21 -26.67 -26.10
#